data_ca722251efdb8428b7adb5715e9ff9f0
#
_entry.id   ca722251efdb8428b7adb5715e9ff9f0
#
_cell.length_a   1.000
_cell.length_b   1.000
_cell.length_c   1.000
_cell.angle_alpha   90.00
_cell.angle_beta   90.00
_cell.angle_gamma   90.00
#
_symmetry.space_group_name_H-M   'P 1'
#
loop_
_entity.id
_entity.type
_entity.pdbx_description
1 polymer ?
#
loop_
_entity_poly.entity_id
_entity_poly.type
_entity_poly.pdbx_seq_one_letter_code
_entity_poly.pdbx_strand_id
1 'polypeptide(L)'
;TLNLLFNIQARQGDWDEARGTLKKAIRNKIIPPDTGNKWNAIVYFELANSLIKRNEARKSLRYALRANKLDQKNIAVLLLCVQILKEKGSLSHAKRLILNTWRINPHPDLVDPFTELFQNVEKLDTVKRVEFLCKRNPNHEESKIAVTRFYLEAELWAKARGSISLLATTKPTRRVCLLMAQLEEKQNRDSMSNRLWLERAANAKPDRIWLCSSCGNVFEFWSSICSKCGSVGSVLWSFPGPSNIKVVHEIGKKQPTLIEKNS
;
A
#
# COMPACT_ATOMS: atom_id res chain seq x y z
N THR A 1 27.85 -10.05 -14.00
CA THR A 1 28.45 -10.84 -12.91
C THR A 1 28.07 -10.37 -11.53
N LEU A 2 28.41 -9.13 -11.04
CA LEU A 2 28.02 -8.67 -9.69
C LEU A 2 26.49 -8.54 -9.53
N ASN A 3 25.79 -8.12 -10.55
CA ASN A 3 24.31 -8.08 -10.54
C ASN A 3 23.70 -9.48 -10.40
N LEU A 4 24.23 -10.46 -11.13
CA LEU A 4 23.78 -11.86 -11.02
C LEU A 4 24.06 -12.42 -9.62
N LEU A 5 25.28 -12.19 -9.09
CA LEU A 5 25.65 -12.61 -7.74
C LEU A 5 24.73 -12.02 -6.68
N PHE A 6 24.43 -10.71 -6.76
CA PHE A 6 23.47 -10.05 -5.87
C PHE A 6 22.10 -10.72 -5.91
N ASN A 7 21.58 -11.02 -7.12
CA ASN A 7 20.28 -11.67 -7.27
C ASN A 7 20.27 -13.09 -6.69
N ILE A 8 21.36 -13.85 -6.83
CA ILE A 8 21.50 -15.20 -6.26
C ILE A 8 21.50 -15.10 -4.73
N GLN A 9 22.36 -14.26 -4.14
CA GLN A 9 22.43 -14.07 -2.70
C GLN A 9 21.09 -13.60 -2.11
N ALA A 10 20.44 -12.64 -2.77
CA ALA A 10 19.11 -12.19 -2.36
C ALA A 10 18.07 -13.31 -2.34
N ARG A 11 18.06 -14.19 -3.38
CA ARG A 11 17.15 -15.35 -3.46
C ARG A 11 17.43 -16.39 -2.38
N GLN A 12 18.68 -16.55 -1.97
CA GLN A 12 19.09 -17.44 -0.89
C GLN A 12 18.79 -16.87 0.50
N GLY A 13 18.46 -15.57 0.58
CA GLY A 13 18.25 -14.86 1.85
C GLY A 13 19.54 -14.39 2.52
N ASP A 14 20.66 -14.43 1.84
CA ASP A 14 21.98 -14.03 2.34
C ASP A 14 22.14 -12.50 2.21
N TRP A 15 21.31 -11.76 2.94
CA TRP A 15 21.16 -10.31 2.79
C TRP A 15 22.40 -9.51 3.22
N ASP A 16 23.22 -10.01 4.15
CA ASP A 16 24.47 -9.37 4.54
C ASP A 16 25.51 -9.44 3.41
N GLU A 17 25.62 -10.60 2.74
CA GLU A 17 26.49 -10.77 1.57
C GLU A 17 25.98 -9.98 0.38
N ALA A 18 24.65 -10.05 0.11
CA ALA A 18 23.99 -9.28 -0.94
C ALA A 18 24.28 -7.78 -0.79
N ARG A 19 24.27 -7.24 0.46
CA ARG A 19 24.64 -5.86 0.75
C ARG A 19 26.08 -5.56 0.33
N GLY A 20 27.01 -6.45 0.65
CA GLY A 20 28.42 -6.31 0.28
C GLY A 20 28.62 -6.27 -1.24
N THR A 21 27.97 -7.20 -1.94
CA THR A 21 27.99 -7.29 -3.41
C THR A 21 27.35 -6.06 -4.06
N LEU A 22 26.20 -5.61 -3.57
CA LEU A 22 25.52 -4.40 -4.06
C LEU A 22 26.38 -3.15 -3.90
N LYS A 23 27.05 -2.98 -2.74
CA LYS A 23 27.97 -1.86 -2.50
C LYS A 23 29.12 -1.84 -3.51
N LYS A 24 29.69 -3.00 -3.84
CA LYS A 24 30.73 -3.14 -4.87
C LYS A 24 30.20 -2.76 -6.26
N ALA A 25 29.00 -3.26 -6.61
CA ALA A 25 28.36 -3.00 -7.90
C ALA A 25 28.06 -1.50 -8.13
N ILE A 26 27.58 -0.81 -7.09
CA ILE A 26 27.32 0.64 -7.14
C ILE A 26 28.65 1.42 -7.27
N ARG A 27 29.66 1.07 -6.46
CA ARG A 27 30.98 1.72 -6.52
C ARG A 27 31.64 1.59 -7.90
N ASN A 28 31.46 0.43 -8.52
CA ASN A 28 31.99 0.15 -9.86
C ASN A 28 31.09 0.70 -10.99
N LYS A 29 30.06 1.49 -10.66
CA LYS A 29 29.11 2.09 -11.61
C LYS A 29 28.37 1.06 -12.52
N ILE A 30 28.30 -0.19 -12.09
CA ILE A 30 27.56 -1.25 -12.81
C ILE A 30 26.04 -1.06 -12.64
N ILE A 31 25.62 -0.52 -11.50
CA ILE A 31 24.22 -0.25 -11.17
C ILE A 31 24.04 1.26 -11.03
N PRO A 32 23.02 1.86 -11.72
CA PRO A 32 22.71 3.28 -11.56
C PRO A 32 22.36 3.62 -10.10
N PRO A 33 22.71 4.82 -9.60
CA PRO A 33 22.48 5.21 -8.21
C PRO A 33 21.04 5.04 -7.73
N ASP A 34 20.07 5.43 -8.55
CA ASP A 34 18.63 5.33 -8.20
C ASP A 34 18.19 3.88 -8.03
N THR A 35 18.62 2.99 -8.92
CA THR A 35 18.35 1.55 -8.81
C THR A 35 19.09 0.98 -7.59
N GLY A 36 20.34 1.40 -7.38
CA GLY A 36 21.13 1.01 -6.24
C GLY A 36 20.50 1.43 -4.91
N ASN A 37 19.90 2.61 -4.84
CA ASN A 37 19.18 3.08 -3.64
C ASN A 37 17.94 2.23 -3.36
N LYS A 38 17.15 1.90 -4.38
CA LYS A 38 15.96 1.03 -4.24
C LYS A 38 16.37 -0.38 -3.77
N TRP A 39 17.40 -0.96 -4.35
CA TRP A 39 17.88 -2.28 -3.94
C TRP A 39 18.51 -2.27 -2.53
N ASN A 40 19.24 -1.21 -2.17
CA ASN A 40 19.71 -1.02 -0.80
C ASN A 40 18.55 -0.90 0.20
N ALA A 41 17.45 -0.23 -0.17
CA ALA A 41 16.26 -0.15 0.66
C ALA A 41 15.67 -1.55 0.93
N ILE A 42 15.60 -2.40 -0.11
CA ILE A 42 15.13 -3.79 0.01
C ILE A 42 16.06 -4.60 0.92
N VAL A 43 17.38 -4.52 0.72
CA VAL A 43 18.36 -5.21 1.57
C VAL A 43 18.21 -4.80 3.03
N TYR A 44 18.09 -3.49 3.32
CA TYR A 44 17.88 -3.03 4.68
C TYR A 44 16.52 -3.43 5.26
N PHE A 45 15.49 -3.51 4.44
CA PHE A 45 14.18 -4.02 4.83
C PHE A 45 14.26 -5.48 5.29
N GLU A 46 14.90 -6.34 4.50
CA GLU A 46 15.04 -7.76 4.83
C GLU A 46 15.94 -8.00 6.04
N LEU A 47 17.03 -7.25 6.16
CA LEU A 47 17.87 -7.24 7.36
C LEU A 47 17.07 -6.79 8.59
N ALA A 48 16.19 -5.78 8.46
CA ALA A 48 15.33 -5.36 9.55
C ALA A 48 14.34 -6.46 9.96
N ASN A 49 13.72 -7.15 8.99
CA ASN A 49 12.84 -8.29 9.24
C ASN A 49 13.57 -9.44 9.95
N SER A 50 14.79 -9.76 9.54
CA SER A 50 15.58 -10.80 10.21
C SER A 50 15.89 -10.45 11.67
N LEU A 51 16.14 -9.17 11.96
CA LEU A 51 16.39 -8.68 13.31
C LEU A 51 15.15 -8.67 14.20
N ILE A 52 13.95 -8.45 13.64
CA ILE A 52 12.68 -8.63 14.39
C ILE A 52 12.56 -10.07 14.86
N LYS A 53 12.79 -11.04 13.95
CA LYS A 53 12.73 -12.47 14.30
C LYS A 53 13.72 -12.86 15.39
N ARG A 54 14.83 -12.12 15.54
CA ARG A 54 15.83 -12.28 16.59
C ARG A 54 15.56 -11.45 17.84
N ASN A 55 14.40 -10.76 17.91
CA ASN A 55 14.01 -9.87 19.01
C ASN A 55 14.96 -8.66 19.22
N GLU A 56 15.67 -8.23 18.16
CA GLU A 56 16.60 -7.10 18.17
C GLU A 56 15.92 -5.79 17.67
N ALA A 57 14.80 -5.42 18.27
CA ALA A 57 13.93 -4.33 17.81
C ALA A 57 14.63 -2.96 17.65
N ARG A 58 15.67 -2.65 18.46
CA ARG A 58 16.41 -1.37 18.32
C ARG A 58 17.25 -1.33 17.03
N LYS A 59 17.92 -2.44 16.70
CA LYS A 59 18.72 -2.55 15.48
C LYS A 59 17.81 -2.63 14.25
N SER A 60 16.71 -3.39 14.34
CA SER A 60 15.70 -3.49 13.29
C SER A 60 15.16 -2.11 12.92
N LEU A 61 14.73 -1.30 13.88
CA LEU A 61 14.24 0.07 13.61
C LEU A 61 15.27 0.91 12.87
N ARG A 62 16.53 0.82 13.25
CA ARG A 62 17.63 1.57 12.61
C ARG A 62 17.78 1.21 11.14
N TYR A 63 17.69 -0.10 10.81
CA TYR A 63 17.74 -0.57 9.42
C TYR A 63 16.46 -0.20 8.65
N ALA A 64 15.28 -0.36 9.25
CA ALA A 64 14.02 0.02 8.63
C ALA A 64 13.95 1.51 8.29
N LEU A 65 14.37 2.39 9.21
CA LEU A 65 14.43 3.84 8.96
C LEU A 65 15.46 4.19 7.87
N ARG A 66 16.57 3.46 7.80
CA ARG A 66 17.55 3.65 6.73
C ARG A 66 16.98 3.22 5.37
N ALA A 67 16.26 2.10 5.31
CA ALA A 67 15.54 1.66 4.13
C ALA A 67 14.52 2.72 3.66
N ASN A 68 13.72 3.25 4.59
CA ASN A 68 12.73 4.28 4.30
C ASN A 68 13.34 5.60 3.81
N LYS A 69 14.56 5.95 4.27
CA LYS A 69 15.27 7.12 3.76
C LYS A 69 15.76 6.93 2.32
N LEU A 70 16.13 5.71 1.95
CA LEU A 70 16.62 5.37 0.60
C LEU A 70 15.49 5.27 -0.43
N ASP A 71 14.32 4.78 -0.01
CA ASP A 71 13.12 4.69 -0.86
C ASP A 71 11.86 5.08 -0.09
N GLN A 72 11.58 6.38 -0.09
CA GLN A 72 10.40 6.95 0.60
C GLN A 72 9.07 6.57 -0.04
N LYS A 73 9.09 6.01 -1.26
CA LYS A 73 7.88 5.56 -1.96
C LYS A 73 7.53 4.11 -1.69
N ASN A 74 8.42 3.36 -1.06
CA ASN A 74 8.18 1.97 -0.73
C ASN A 74 7.30 1.84 0.53
N ILE A 75 6.05 1.50 0.29
CA ILE A 75 5.02 1.43 1.34
C ILE A 75 5.33 0.31 2.35
N ALA A 76 5.82 -0.85 1.89
CA ALA A 76 6.12 -1.96 2.79
C ALA A 76 7.24 -1.63 3.77
N VAL A 77 8.27 -0.90 3.31
CA VAL A 77 9.35 -0.40 4.19
C VAL A 77 8.80 0.56 5.24
N LEU A 78 7.88 1.45 4.83
CA LEU A 78 7.23 2.38 5.76
C LEU A 78 6.39 1.62 6.79
N LEU A 79 5.57 0.66 6.35
CA LEU A 79 4.72 -0.13 7.23
C LEU A 79 5.53 -0.90 8.27
N LEU A 80 6.69 -1.44 7.90
CA LEU A 80 7.62 -2.05 8.84
C LEU A 80 8.11 -1.05 9.90
N CYS A 81 8.49 0.18 9.49
CA CYS A 81 8.87 1.23 10.42
C CYS A 81 7.73 1.56 11.39
N VAL A 82 6.51 1.69 10.88
CA VAL A 82 5.30 2.01 11.66
C VAL A 82 5.00 0.91 12.67
N GLN A 83 5.07 -0.36 12.26
CA GLN A 83 4.87 -1.49 13.13
C GLN A 83 5.86 -1.49 14.30
N ILE A 84 7.16 -1.39 14.02
CA ILE A 84 8.20 -1.38 15.06
C ILE A 84 8.01 -0.19 16.01
N LEU A 85 7.67 0.99 15.48
CA LEU A 85 7.42 2.18 16.29
C LEU A 85 6.16 2.05 17.16
N LYS A 86 5.10 1.41 16.65
CA LYS A 86 3.86 1.10 17.39
C LYS A 86 4.17 0.19 18.56
N GLU A 87 4.90 -0.91 18.35
CA GLU A 87 5.32 -1.85 19.37
C GLU A 87 6.20 -1.19 20.46
N LYS A 88 7.00 -0.18 20.09
CA LYS A 88 7.81 0.62 21.01
C LYS A 88 7.06 1.77 21.69
N GLY A 89 5.78 1.94 21.46
CA GLY A 89 4.98 3.05 21.96
C GLY A 89 5.29 4.42 21.37
N SER A 90 6.14 4.49 20.31
CA SER A 90 6.53 5.74 19.67
C SER A 90 5.51 6.23 18.62
N LEU A 91 4.24 6.35 19.03
CA LEU A 91 3.10 6.61 18.16
C LEU A 91 3.20 7.94 17.40
N SER A 92 3.76 8.98 18.03
CA SER A 92 3.94 10.30 17.39
C SER A 92 4.93 10.23 16.21
N HIS A 93 5.97 9.40 16.32
CA HIS A 93 6.91 9.18 15.22
C HIS A 93 6.26 8.38 14.08
N ALA A 94 5.54 7.32 14.40
CA ALA A 94 4.79 6.53 13.43
C ALA A 94 3.79 7.41 12.64
N LYS A 95 3.00 8.23 13.33
CA LYS A 95 2.07 9.20 12.71
C LYS A 95 2.79 10.13 11.74
N ARG A 96 3.91 10.72 12.17
CA ARG A 96 4.69 11.65 11.33
C ARG A 96 5.19 10.97 10.06
N LEU A 97 5.65 9.72 10.13
CA LEU A 97 6.09 8.97 8.96
C LEU A 97 4.95 8.76 7.97
N ILE A 98 3.78 8.30 8.43
CA ILE A 98 2.63 8.10 7.55
C ILE A 98 2.19 9.43 6.91
N LEU A 99 2.07 10.52 7.69
CA LEU A 99 1.66 11.83 7.17
C LEU A 99 2.64 12.37 6.10
N ASN A 100 3.94 12.17 6.29
CA ASN A 100 4.95 12.59 5.31
C ASN A 100 4.86 11.76 4.03
N THR A 101 4.67 10.45 4.16
CA THR A 101 4.52 9.57 2.98
C THR A 101 3.22 9.85 2.25
N TRP A 102 2.10 10.06 2.96
CA TRP A 102 0.82 10.41 2.34
C TRP A 102 0.90 11.67 1.48
N ARG A 103 1.69 12.65 1.88
CA ARG A 103 1.92 13.87 1.09
C ARG A 103 2.55 13.58 -0.28
N ILE A 104 3.43 12.57 -0.37
CA ILE A 104 4.21 12.25 -1.57
C ILE A 104 3.57 11.12 -2.37
N ASN A 105 3.09 10.08 -1.68
CA ASN A 105 2.60 8.84 -2.25
C ASN A 105 1.44 8.27 -1.42
N PRO A 106 0.21 8.85 -1.54
CA PRO A 106 -0.97 8.28 -0.90
C PRO A 106 -1.19 6.83 -1.35
N HIS A 107 -1.42 5.93 -0.39
CA HIS A 107 -1.59 4.51 -0.65
C HIS A 107 -2.66 3.92 0.27
N PRO A 108 -3.57 3.03 -0.23
CA PRO A 108 -4.64 2.46 0.57
C PRO A 108 -4.15 1.76 1.84
N ASP A 109 -3.03 1.03 1.76
CA ASP A 109 -2.47 0.27 2.88
C ASP A 109 -1.97 1.13 4.05
N LEU A 110 -1.93 2.47 3.91
CA LEU A 110 -1.54 3.38 4.99
C LEU A 110 -2.70 3.82 5.87
N VAL A 111 -3.94 3.66 5.41
CA VAL A 111 -5.12 4.22 6.08
C VAL A 111 -5.42 3.49 7.39
N ASP A 112 -5.53 2.17 7.34
CA ASP A 112 -5.84 1.36 8.51
C ASP A 112 -4.71 1.42 9.56
N PRO A 113 -3.42 1.24 9.21
CA PRO A 113 -2.32 1.47 10.15
C PRO A 113 -2.31 2.87 10.76
N PHE A 114 -2.73 3.90 10.02
CA PHE A 114 -2.85 5.25 10.57
C PHE A 114 -3.96 5.35 11.62
N THR A 115 -5.13 4.78 11.35
CA THR A 115 -6.25 4.80 12.30
C THR A 115 -5.97 3.97 13.55
N GLU A 116 -5.27 2.86 13.41
CA GLU A 116 -4.85 1.99 14.51
C GLU A 116 -3.84 2.62 15.50
N LEU A 117 -3.17 3.73 15.11
CA LEU A 117 -2.31 4.48 16.04
C LEU A 117 -3.09 5.27 17.10
N PHE A 118 -4.42 5.20 17.06
CA PHE A 118 -5.29 5.87 18.00
C PHE A 118 -6.18 4.85 18.70
N GLN A 119 -6.10 4.79 20.00
CA GLN A 119 -6.89 3.85 20.81
C GLN A 119 -8.28 4.43 21.13
N ASN A 120 -9.29 3.55 21.25
CA ASN A 120 -10.64 3.86 21.77
C ASN A 120 -11.28 5.12 21.16
N VAL A 121 -11.41 5.15 19.84
CA VAL A 121 -11.87 6.33 19.11
C VAL A 121 -13.25 6.08 18.54
N GLU A 122 -14.18 7.01 18.80
CA GLU A 122 -15.49 7.02 18.17
C GLU A 122 -15.40 7.20 16.65
N LYS A 123 -16.41 6.71 15.91
CA LYS A 123 -16.45 6.77 14.44
C LYS A 123 -16.22 8.19 13.91
N LEU A 124 -16.85 9.19 14.52
CA LEU A 124 -16.71 10.60 14.09
C LEU A 124 -15.31 11.16 14.30
N ASP A 125 -14.63 10.77 15.36
CA ASP A 125 -13.26 11.18 15.60
C ASP A 125 -12.29 10.48 14.66
N THR A 126 -12.56 9.22 14.31
CA THR A 126 -11.81 8.51 13.27
C THR A 126 -11.94 9.23 11.93
N VAL A 127 -13.14 9.68 11.57
CA VAL A 127 -13.38 10.52 10.38
C VAL A 127 -12.51 11.77 10.37
N LYS A 128 -12.51 12.55 11.47
CA LYS A 128 -11.67 13.76 11.57
C LYS A 128 -10.17 13.47 11.36
N ARG A 129 -9.70 12.33 11.85
CA ARG A 129 -8.30 11.91 11.71
C ARG A 129 -7.97 11.51 10.29
N VAL A 130 -8.87 10.79 9.62
CA VAL A 130 -8.71 10.44 8.20
C VAL A 130 -8.80 11.68 7.33
N GLU A 131 -9.71 12.61 7.62
CA GLU A 131 -9.74 13.94 6.97
C GLU A 131 -8.39 14.67 7.13
N PHE A 132 -7.81 14.65 8.34
CA PHE A 132 -6.49 15.25 8.59
C PHE A 132 -5.36 14.58 7.79
N LEU A 133 -5.37 13.25 7.67
CA LEU A 133 -4.45 12.50 6.80
C LEU A 133 -4.63 12.94 5.34
N CYS A 134 -5.86 12.91 4.84
CA CYS A 134 -6.20 13.19 3.45
C CYS A 134 -5.92 14.66 3.04
N LYS A 135 -6.03 15.60 3.97
CA LYS A 135 -5.62 17.01 3.76
C LYS A 135 -4.15 17.19 3.36
N ARG A 136 -3.29 16.20 3.59
CA ARG A 136 -1.88 16.24 3.15
C ARG A 136 -1.72 16.13 1.63
N ASN A 137 -2.70 15.51 0.96
CA ASN A 137 -2.76 15.43 -0.50
C ASN A 137 -4.23 15.34 -0.96
N PRO A 138 -5.01 16.44 -0.87
CA PRO A 138 -6.47 16.41 -0.99
C PRO A 138 -6.96 16.08 -2.40
N ASN A 139 -6.16 16.36 -3.42
CA ASN A 139 -6.54 16.14 -4.81
C ASN A 139 -6.24 14.72 -5.32
N HIS A 140 -5.50 13.93 -4.55
CA HIS A 140 -5.16 12.56 -4.93
C HIS A 140 -6.38 11.64 -4.82
N GLU A 141 -6.54 10.73 -5.79
CA GLU A 141 -7.66 9.78 -5.83
C GLU A 141 -7.78 8.95 -4.55
N GLU A 142 -6.65 8.46 -4.00
CA GLU A 142 -6.65 7.68 -2.75
C GLU A 142 -7.16 8.48 -1.55
N SER A 143 -6.90 9.79 -1.50
CA SER A 143 -7.43 10.64 -0.41
C SER A 143 -8.95 10.74 -0.47
N LYS A 144 -9.51 10.89 -1.68
CA LYS A 144 -10.96 10.92 -1.87
C LYS A 144 -11.61 9.58 -1.58
N ILE A 145 -11.00 8.49 -2.02
CA ILE A 145 -11.47 7.12 -1.76
C ILE A 145 -11.42 6.82 -0.26
N ALA A 146 -10.30 7.12 0.40
CA ALA A 146 -10.13 6.86 1.83
C ALA A 146 -11.17 7.62 2.67
N VAL A 147 -11.30 8.93 2.47
CA VAL A 147 -12.24 9.73 3.24
C VAL A 147 -13.70 9.31 2.98
N THR A 148 -14.03 8.93 1.73
CA THR A 148 -15.37 8.44 1.39
C THR A 148 -15.72 7.16 2.16
N ARG A 149 -14.79 6.20 2.26
CA ARG A 149 -14.99 4.97 3.03
C ARG A 149 -15.40 5.30 4.47
N PHE A 150 -14.68 6.18 5.15
CA PHE A 150 -14.98 6.54 6.53
C PHE A 150 -16.24 7.41 6.68
N TYR A 151 -16.59 8.23 5.69
CA TYR A 151 -17.88 8.90 5.67
C TYR A 151 -19.04 7.92 5.57
N LEU A 152 -18.92 6.85 4.75
CA LEU A 152 -19.93 5.80 4.65
C LEU A 152 -20.06 5.02 5.95
N GLU A 153 -18.96 4.69 6.62
CA GLU A 153 -18.94 4.00 7.92
C GLU A 153 -19.58 4.84 9.04
N ALA A 154 -19.45 6.16 8.95
CA ALA A 154 -20.02 7.13 9.90
C ALA A 154 -21.38 7.69 9.46
N GLU A 155 -21.98 7.15 8.40
CA GLU A 155 -23.31 7.56 7.87
C GLU A 155 -23.39 9.02 7.43
N LEU A 156 -22.27 9.62 7.05
CA LEU A 156 -22.17 10.99 6.57
C LEU A 156 -22.39 11.07 5.04
N TRP A 157 -23.59 10.71 4.60
CA TRP A 157 -23.93 10.48 3.19
C TRP A 157 -23.63 11.66 2.26
N ALA A 158 -24.00 12.88 2.66
CA ALA A 158 -23.75 14.08 1.86
C ALA A 158 -22.25 14.33 1.66
N LYS A 159 -21.44 14.14 2.71
CA LYS A 159 -19.97 14.26 2.62
C LYS A 159 -19.38 13.16 1.75
N ALA A 160 -19.86 11.92 1.89
CA ALA A 160 -19.43 10.79 1.07
C ALA A 160 -19.68 11.09 -0.41
N ARG A 161 -20.88 11.50 -0.76
CA ARG A 161 -21.25 11.86 -2.13
C ARG A 161 -20.38 13.00 -2.68
N GLY A 162 -20.21 14.08 -1.93
CA GLY A 162 -19.38 15.22 -2.34
C GLY A 162 -17.92 14.87 -2.59
N SER A 163 -17.35 13.92 -1.82
CA SER A 163 -15.95 13.53 -1.96
C SER A 163 -15.70 12.60 -3.16
N ILE A 164 -16.65 11.73 -3.55
CA ILE A 164 -16.43 10.68 -4.55
C ILE A 164 -17.01 11.00 -5.93
N SER A 165 -18.03 11.89 -6.04
CA SER A 165 -18.77 12.13 -7.28
C SER A 165 -17.87 12.50 -8.47
N LEU A 166 -16.87 13.34 -8.27
CA LEU A 166 -15.95 13.72 -9.33
C LEU A 166 -15.12 12.52 -9.83
N LEU A 167 -14.69 11.64 -8.96
CA LEU A 167 -13.98 10.42 -9.37
C LEU A 167 -14.92 9.45 -10.10
N ALA A 168 -16.16 9.33 -9.65
CA ALA A 168 -17.17 8.47 -10.25
C ALA A 168 -17.50 8.87 -11.70
N THR A 169 -17.37 10.15 -12.02
CA THR A 169 -17.58 10.65 -13.39
C THR A 169 -16.32 10.67 -14.26
N THR A 170 -15.16 11.02 -13.68
CA THR A 170 -13.93 11.24 -14.45
C THR A 170 -13.02 10.01 -14.51
N LYS A 171 -12.98 9.22 -13.43
CA LYS A 171 -12.09 8.06 -13.28
C LYS A 171 -12.80 6.90 -12.58
N PRO A 172 -13.86 6.34 -13.16
CA PRO A 172 -14.65 5.28 -12.53
C PRO A 172 -13.88 3.96 -12.50
N THR A 173 -12.99 3.78 -11.50
CA THR A 173 -12.39 2.48 -11.22
C THR A 173 -13.39 1.58 -10.50
N ARG A 174 -13.12 0.28 -10.45
CA ARG A 174 -13.98 -0.69 -9.77
C ARG A 174 -14.26 -0.27 -8.32
N ARG A 175 -13.24 0.13 -7.57
CA ARG A 175 -13.35 0.58 -6.17
C ARG A 175 -14.25 1.81 -6.02
N VAL A 176 -14.11 2.77 -6.93
CA VAL A 176 -14.95 3.98 -6.95
C VAL A 176 -16.42 3.63 -7.21
N CYS A 177 -16.68 2.76 -8.18
CA CYS A 177 -18.05 2.30 -8.49
C CYS A 177 -18.67 1.53 -7.31
N LEU A 178 -17.91 0.69 -6.62
CA LEU A 178 -18.39 -0.04 -5.45
C LEU A 178 -18.75 0.90 -4.29
N LEU A 179 -17.96 1.95 -4.03
CA LEU A 179 -18.27 2.96 -3.02
C LEU A 179 -19.56 3.74 -3.38
N MET A 180 -19.76 4.04 -4.66
CA MET A 180 -21.03 4.64 -5.13
C MET A 180 -22.21 3.69 -4.93
N ALA A 181 -22.06 2.41 -5.24
CA ALA A 181 -23.10 1.40 -5.00
C ALA A 181 -23.49 1.34 -3.52
N GLN A 182 -22.51 1.29 -2.62
CA GLN A 182 -22.74 1.30 -1.18
C GLN A 182 -23.44 2.58 -0.71
N LEU A 183 -23.09 3.73 -1.29
CA LEU A 183 -23.73 5.01 -0.96
C LEU A 183 -25.20 5.01 -1.35
N GLU A 184 -25.54 4.56 -2.57
CA GLU A 184 -26.94 4.50 -3.02
C GLU A 184 -27.76 3.50 -2.19
N GLU A 185 -27.21 2.34 -1.87
CA GLU A 185 -27.85 1.33 -1.04
C GLU A 185 -28.17 1.87 0.36
N LYS A 186 -27.19 2.48 1.02
CA LYS A 186 -27.35 2.90 2.41
C LYS A 186 -28.10 4.21 2.58
N GLN A 187 -27.92 5.17 1.68
CA GLN A 187 -28.57 6.48 1.76
C GLN A 187 -30.02 6.44 1.29
N ASN A 188 -30.25 5.90 0.10
CA ASN A 188 -31.55 6.02 -0.57
C ASN A 188 -32.35 4.72 -0.54
N ARG A 189 -31.73 3.60 -0.13
CA ARG A 189 -32.29 2.24 -0.31
C ARG A 189 -32.75 1.97 -1.74
N ASP A 190 -32.17 2.70 -2.70
CA ASP A 190 -32.47 2.63 -4.12
C ASP A 190 -31.75 1.44 -4.73
N SER A 191 -32.45 0.34 -4.86
CA SER A 191 -31.92 -0.89 -5.46
C SER A 191 -31.58 -0.74 -6.94
N MET A 192 -32.21 0.17 -7.66
CA MET A 192 -31.94 0.40 -9.09
C MET A 192 -30.60 1.13 -9.27
N SER A 193 -30.41 2.25 -8.57
CA SER A 193 -29.13 3.00 -8.64
C SER A 193 -27.95 2.17 -8.13
N ASN A 194 -28.13 1.41 -7.04
CA ASN A 194 -27.13 0.47 -6.55
C ASN A 194 -26.74 -0.53 -7.65
N ARG A 195 -27.74 -1.19 -8.28
CA ARG A 195 -27.51 -2.17 -9.34
C ARG A 195 -26.74 -1.58 -10.53
N LEU A 196 -27.10 -0.37 -10.98
CA LEU A 196 -26.38 0.31 -12.06
C LEU A 196 -24.91 0.56 -11.73
N TRP A 197 -24.60 0.92 -10.48
CA TRP A 197 -23.21 1.10 -10.04
C TRP A 197 -22.47 -0.23 -9.94
N LEU A 198 -23.11 -1.32 -9.52
CA LEU A 198 -22.52 -2.66 -9.51
C LEU A 198 -22.23 -3.15 -10.95
N GLU A 199 -23.12 -2.91 -11.90
CA GLU A 199 -22.90 -3.21 -13.32
C GLU A 199 -21.72 -2.38 -13.88
N ARG A 200 -21.63 -1.08 -13.53
CA ARG A 200 -20.48 -0.24 -13.88
C ARG A 200 -19.19 -0.75 -13.25
N ALA A 201 -19.24 -1.22 -11.99
CA ALA A 201 -18.07 -1.79 -11.32
C ALA A 201 -17.54 -3.04 -12.03
N ALA A 202 -18.43 -3.88 -12.59
CA ALA A 202 -18.03 -5.07 -13.35
C ALA A 202 -17.28 -4.73 -14.64
N ASN A 203 -17.61 -3.60 -15.28
CA ASN A 203 -17.02 -3.14 -16.55
C ASN A 203 -15.97 -2.02 -16.38
N ALA A 204 -15.76 -1.55 -15.15
CA ALA A 204 -14.84 -0.45 -14.87
C ALA A 204 -13.38 -0.85 -15.06
N LYS A 205 -12.53 0.18 -15.22
CA LYS A 205 -11.08 -0.03 -15.19
C LYS A 205 -10.69 -0.70 -13.86
N PRO A 206 -9.82 -1.73 -13.92
CA PRO A 206 -9.35 -2.38 -12.72
C PRO A 206 -8.60 -1.38 -11.83
N ASP A 207 -8.63 -1.62 -10.54
CA ASP A 207 -7.82 -0.86 -9.59
C ASP A 207 -6.35 -1.26 -9.69
N ARG A 208 -5.47 -0.44 -9.10
CA ARG A 208 -4.06 -0.80 -8.96
C ARG A 208 -3.93 -2.00 -8.03
N ILE A 209 -2.94 -2.81 -8.29
CA ILE A 209 -2.60 -4.00 -7.52
C ILE A 209 -1.07 -4.16 -7.45
N TRP A 210 -0.60 -5.02 -6.57
CA TRP A 210 0.81 -5.40 -6.54
C TRP A 210 1.12 -6.35 -7.69
N LEU A 211 1.99 -5.92 -8.61
CA LEU A 211 2.40 -6.65 -9.81
C LEU A 211 3.91 -6.75 -9.92
N CYS A 212 4.40 -7.91 -10.31
CA CYS A 212 5.78 -8.03 -10.76
C CYS A 212 5.95 -7.40 -12.16
N SER A 213 6.77 -6.37 -12.27
CA SER A 213 7.09 -5.71 -13.53
C SER A 213 7.86 -6.58 -14.53
N SER A 214 8.51 -7.66 -14.05
CA SER A 214 9.29 -8.58 -14.89
C SER A 214 8.45 -9.69 -15.51
N CYS A 215 7.49 -10.27 -14.78
CA CYS A 215 6.73 -11.43 -15.26
C CYS A 215 5.20 -11.31 -15.15
N GLY A 216 4.70 -10.16 -14.66
CA GLY A 216 3.27 -9.89 -14.51
C GLY A 216 2.58 -10.69 -13.40
N ASN A 217 3.30 -11.41 -12.54
CA ASN A 217 2.69 -12.13 -11.44
C ASN A 217 2.02 -11.16 -10.47
N VAL A 218 0.81 -11.51 -10.00
CA VAL A 218 -0.02 -10.70 -9.09
C VAL A 218 0.26 -11.12 -7.66
N PHE A 219 0.27 -10.15 -6.75
CA PHE A 219 0.49 -10.35 -5.32
C PHE A 219 -0.63 -9.65 -4.53
N GLU A 220 -1.01 -10.25 -3.43
CA GLU A 220 -1.92 -9.62 -2.46
C GLU A 220 -1.19 -8.53 -1.65
N PHE A 221 0.06 -8.80 -1.28
CA PHE A 221 0.93 -7.88 -0.56
C PHE A 221 2.24 -7.69 -1.31
N TRP A 222 2.91 -6.58 -1.03
CA TRP A 222 4.24 -6.34 -1.57
C TRP A 222 5.24 -7.42 -1.13
N SER A 223 6.13 -7.79 -2.04
CA SER A 223 7.23 -8.71 -1.78
C SER A 223 8.54 -8.15 -2.33
N SER A 224 9.62 -8.32 -1.59
CA SER A 224 10.97 -7.93 -1.99
C SER A 224 11.49 -8.73 -3.19
N ILE A 225 11.04 -9.98 -3.31
CA ILE A 225 11.40 -10.91 -4.38
C ILE A 225 10.13 -11.50 -4.98
N CYS A 226 10.06 -11.52 -6.29
CA CYS A 226 8.96 -12.18 -6.97
C CYS A 226 9.04 -13.71 -6.80
N SER A 227 8.00 -14.31 -6.22
CA SER A 227 7.94 -15.76 -6.00
C SER A 227 7.94 -16.59 -7.30
N LYS A 228 7.49 -16.02 -8.44
CA LYS A 228 7.43 -16.70 -9.72
C LYS A 228 8.74 -16.63 -10.51
N CYS A 229 9.33 -15.43 -10.64
CA CYS A 229 10.53 -15.26 -11.49
C CYS A 229 11.81 -14.95 -10.70
N GLY A 230 11.74 -14.77 -9.38
CA GLY A 230 12.87 -14.47 -8.52
C GLY A 230 13.48 -13.08 -8.70
N SER A 231 12.83 -12.17 -9.44
CA SER A 231 13.34 -10.80 -9.60
C SER A 231 13.23 -10.00 -8.30
N VAL A 232 14.33 -9.35 -7.90
CA VAL A 232 14.39 -8.50 -6.71
C VAL A 232 13.85 -7.11 -7.01
N GLY A 233 12.97 -6.59 -6.14
CA GLY A 233 12.43 -5.22 -6.25
C GLY A 233 11.53 -4.97 -7.44
N SER A 234 10.98 -6.03 -8.03
CA SER A 234 10.15 -5.95 -9.22
C SER A 234 8.66 -5.83 -8.93
N VAL A 235 8.23 -6.01 -7.68
CA VAL A 235 6.80 -5.92 -7.29
C VAL A 235 6.44 -4.45 -7.07
N LEU A 236 5.56 -3.93 -7.93
CA LEU A 236 5.16 -2.52 -7.97
C LEU A 236 3.64 -2.38 -7.86
N TRP A 237 3.19 -1.28 -7.25
CA TRP A 237 1.78 -0.90 -7.20
C TRP A 237 1.37 -0.23 -8.50
N SER A 238 0.68 -0.97 -9.39
CA SER A 238 0.39 -0.53 -10.74
C SER A 238 -0.93 -1.08 -11.28
N PHE A 239 -1.44 -0.48 -12.35
CA PHE A 239 -2.59 -1.02 -13.04
C PHE A 239 -2.21 -2.35 -13.73
N PRO A 240 -3.07 -3.37 -13.65
CA PRO A 240 -2.86 -4.62 -14.38
C PRO A 240 -2.94 -4.38 -15.88
N GLY A 241 -2.03 -4.99 -16.62
CA GLY A 241 -2.11 -5.06 -18.08
C GLY A 241 -3.20 -6.04 -18.53
N PRO A 242 -3.54 -6.05 -19.86
CA PRO A 242 -4.60 -6.92 -20.39
C PRO A 242 -4.46 -8.40 -20.05
N SER A 243 -3.23 -8.91 -20.03
CA SER A 243 -2.92 -10.29 -19.67
C SER A 243 -3.18 -10.67 -18.21
N ASN A 244 -3.25 -9.66 -17.31
CA ASN A 244 -3.36 -9.89 -15.87
C ASN A 244 -4.80 -9.67 -15.34
N ILE A 245 -5.70 -9.17 -16.16
CA ILE A 245 -7.09 -8.82 -15.76
C ILE A 245 -7.85 -10.06 -15.26
N LYS A 246 -7.67 -11.23 -15.89
CA LYS A 246 -8.33 -12.48 -15.47
C LYS A 246 -7.95 -12.88 -14.04
N VAL A 247 -6.67 -12.78 -13.69
CA VAL A 247 -6.15 -13.12 -12.35
C VAL A 247 -6.69 -12.17 -11.30
N VAL A 248 -6.83 -10.88 -11.63
CA VAL A 248 -7.41 -9.86 -10.73
C VAL A 248 -8.85 -10.17 -10.37
N HIS A 249 -9.65 -10.64 -11.34
CA HIS A 249 -11.05 -11.04 -11.08
C HIS A 249 -11.15 -12.23 -10.11
N GLU A 250 -10.20 -13.15 -10.14
CA GLU A 250 -10.18 -14.30 -9.22
C GLU A 250 -9.75 -13.90 -7.80
N ILE A 251 -8.75 -13.04 -7.67
CA ILE A 251 -8.30 -12.53 -6.36
C ILE A 251 -9.36 -11.62 -5.73
N GLY A 252 -10.02 -10.78 -6.53
CA GLY A 252 -11.11 -9.92 -6.04
C GLY A 252 -12.35 -10.68 -5.53
N LYS A 253 -12.51 -11.96 -5.93
CA LYS A 253 -13.54 -12.85 -5.37
C LYS A 253 -13.12 -13.47 -4.02
N LYS A 254 -11.82 -13.49 -3.72
CA LYS A 254 -11.26 -14.03 -2.46
C LYS A 254 -11.03 -12.97 -1.38
N GLN A 255 -11.07 -11.69 -1.74
CA GLN A 255 -11.09 -10.64 -0.71
C GLN A 255 -12.49 -10.62 -0.11
N PRO A 256 -12.64 -10.86 1.21
CA PRO A 256 -13.92 -10.65 1.87
C PRO A 256 -14.33 -9.22 1.59
N THR A 257 -15.50 -9.05 1.02
CA THR A 257 -16.17 -7.76 0.98
C THR A 257 -16.14 -7.22 2.39
N LEU A 258 -15.86 -5.94 2.59
CA LEU A 258 -15.77 -5.23 3.88
C LEU A 258 -16.99 -5.45 4.80
N ILE A 259 -17.95 -6.27 4.39
CA ILE A 259 -19.18 -6.64 5.07
C ILE A 259 -18.97 -7.78 6.09
N GLU A 260 -17.94 -8.63 5.96
CA GLU A 260 -17.81 -9.85 6.80
C GLU A 260 -16.91 -9.72 8.05
N LYS A 261 -16.42 -8.52 8.36
CA LYS A 261 -15.61 -8.31 9.58
C LYS A 261 -16.41 -7.83 10.81
N ASN A 262 -17.75 -7.88 10.77
CA ASN A 262 -18.62 -7.52 11.90
C ASN A 262 -19.70 -8.61 12.13
N SER A 263 -19.28 -9.86 12.30
CA SER A 263 -20.10 -10.92 12.90
C SER A 263 -19.40 -11.49 14.10
#